data_8f39f8d37223f813b6444bedff3c67bc
#
_entry.id   8f39f8d37223f813b6444bedff3c67bc
#
_cell.length_a   1.000
_cell.length_b   1.000
_cell.length_c   1.000
_cell.angle_alpha   90.00
_cell.angle_beta   90.00
_cell.angle_gamma   90.00
#
_symmetry.space_group_name_H-M   'P 1'
#
loop_
_entity.id
_entity.type
_entity.pdbx_description
1 polymer ?
#
loop_
_entity_poly.entity_id
_entity_poly.type
_entity_poly.pdbx_seq_one_letter_code
_entity_poly.pdbx_strand_id
1 'polypeptide(L)'
;MELSQLHILTDEQLVQMAQEGSETAEELLIEKYKNLVKSRSKSYYIVGADNEDVVQEGMIGLFKATRSYDCRRDASFKTYAEQCINNQILSAIKKANRLKNQPLNESISISQDLQEGESGYSGAAGEGTLEDVLKDTQANEPEEVMLVKEVVGFLRAYDSGILSPLDTGLSDGGSDLCSAERHSFR
;
A
#
# COMPACT_ATOMS: atom_id res chain seq x y z
N MET A 1 40.05 20.72 -11.02
CA MET A 1 40.23 21.49 -9.77
C MET A 1 40.48 20.51 -8.66
N GLU A 2 41.48 20.73 -7.80
CA GLU A 2 41.75 19.84 -6.68
C GLU A 2 40.69 20.01 -5.58
N LEU A 3 40.28 18.89 -4.98
CA LEU A 3 39.26 18.82 -3.89
C LEU A 3 39.58 19.78 -2.72
N SER A 4 40.85 20.04 -2.46
CA SER A 4 41.31 20.96 -1.41
C SER A 4 40.95 22.44 -1.63
N GLN A 5 40.70 22.86 -2.86
CA GLN A 5 40.30 24.24 -3.17
C GLN A 5 38.80 24.47 -3.05
N LEU A 6 38.01 23.44 -3.22
CA LEU A 6 36.54 23.49 -3.14
C LEU A 6 36.02 23.69 -1.70
N HIS A 7 36.79 23.25 -0.70
CA HIS A 7 36.45 23.44 0.73
C HIS A 7 36.53 24.90 1.23
N ILE A 8 37.15 25.78 0.48
CA ILE A 8 37.33 27.21 0.82
C ILE A 8 36.18 28.06 0.27
N LEU A 9 35.40 27.52 -0.68
CA LEU A 9 34.33 28.21 -1.36
C LEU A 9 33.13 28.40 -0.46
N THR A 10 32.37 29.48 -0.67
CA THR A 10 31.09 29.69 -0.03
C THR A 10 30.05 28.72 -0.60
N ASP A 11 28.97 28.45 0.19
CA ASP A 11 27.91 27.54 -0.24
C ASP A 11 27.24 28.01 -1.53
N GLU A 12 27.08 29.30 -1.71
CA GLU A 12 26.50 29.92 -2.91
C GLU A 12 27.37 29.68 -4.14
N GLN A 13 28.69 29.73 -3.98
CA GLN A 13 29.65 29.46 -5.07
C GLN A 13 29.63 27.98 -5.45
N LEU A 14 29.58 27.09 -4.45
CA LEU A 14 29.47 25.64 -4.70
C LEU A 14 28.16 25.29 -5.42
N VAL A 15 27.06 25.93 -5.03
CA VAL A 15 25.75 25.74 -5.70
C VAL A 15 25.81 26.20 -7.16
N GLN A 16 26.44 27.34 -7.44
CA GLN A 16 26.58 27.83 -8.80
C GLN A 16 27.40 26.84 -9.66
N MET A 17 28.51 26.35 -9.14
CA MET A 17 29.32 25.33 -9.84
C MET A 17 28.55 24.02 -10.06
N ALA A 18 27.75 23.58 -9.09
CA ALA A 18 26.91 22.40 -9.23
C ALA A 18 25.83 22.61 -10.31
N GLN A 19 25.21 23.80 -10.39
CA GLN A 19 24.27 24.17 -11.45
C GLN A 19 24.90 24.24 -12.83
N GLU A 20 26.20 24.58 -12.91
CA GLU A 20 27.00 24.58 -14.15
C GLU A 20 27.44 23.15 -14.57
N GLY A 21 27.12 22.11 -13.76
CA GLY A 21 27.35 20.72 -14.06
C GLY A 21 28.57 20.09 -13.40
N SER A 22 29.15 20.72 -12.38
CA SER A 22 30.26 20.13 -11.60
C SER A 22 29.71 19.10 -10.61
N GLU A 23 29.88 17.80 -10.90
CA GLU A 23 29.51 16.69 -10.00
C GLU A 23 30.23 16.78 -8.66
N THR A 24 31.52 17.16 -8.68
CA THR A 24 32.31 17.28 -7.45
C THR A 24 31.80 18.36 -6.51
N ALA A 25 31.29 19.48 -7.02
CA ALA A 25 30.68 20.52 -6.22
C ALA A 25 29.32 20.06 -5.64
N GLU A 26 28.56 19.31 -6.40
CA GLU A 26 27.30 18.72 -5.95
C GLU A 26 27.52 17.70 -4.83
N GLU A 27 28.48 16.80 -4.98
CA GLU A 27 28.86 15.81 -3.97
C GLU A 27 29.30 16.47 -2.65
N LEU A 28 30.12 17.51 -2.72
CA LEU A 28 30.59 18.25 -1.55
C LEU A 28 29.43 18.94 -0.81
N LEU A 29 28.49 19.54 -1.53
CA LEU A 29 27.30 20.11 -0.94
C LEU A 29 26.44 19.04 -0.25
N ILE A 30 26.23 17.92 -0.90
CA ILE A 30 25.46 16.80 -0.36
C ILE A 30 26.11 16.29 0.93
N GLU A 31 27.42 16.05 0.93
CA GLU A 31 28.13 15.57 2.11
C GLU A 31 28.10 16.59 3.25
N LYS A 32 28.30 17.88 2.96
CA LYS A 32 28.24 18.97 3.93
C LYS A 32 26.86 19.06 4.62
N TYR A 33 25.78 18.91 3.85
CA TYR A 33 24.41 19.06 4.35
C TYR A 33 23.74 17.76 4.81
N LYS A 34 24.37 16.61 4.62
CA LYS A 34 23.88 15.29 5.03
C LYS A 34 23.49 15.21 6.52
N ASN A 35 24.29 15.80 7.39
CA ASN A 35 24.02 15.83 8.82
C ASN A 35 22.82 16.72 9.16
N LEU A 36 22.61 17.79 8.43
CA LEU A 36 21.43 18.64 8.54
C LEU A 36 20.16 17.88 8.16
N VAL A 37 20.20 17.15 7.02
CA VAL A 37 19.10 16.30 6.58
C VAL A 37 18.77 15.26 7.65
N LYS A 38 19.76 14.50 8.14
CA LYS A 38 19.56 13.52 9.22
C LYS A 38 18.94 14.13 10.49
N SER A 39 19.39 15.33 10.86
CA SER A 39 18.85 16.02 12.03
C SER A 39 17.39 16.42 11.85
N ARG A 40 17.02 16.91 10.66
CA ARG A 40 15.64 17.30 10.35
C ARG A 40 14.73 16.08 10.20
N SER A 41 15.19 15.01 9.59
CA SER A 41 14.43 13.79 9.40
C SER A 41 13.99 13.13 10.71
N LYS A 42 14.80 13.22 11.77
CA LYS A 42 14.45 12.68 13.10
C LYS A 42 13.17 13.26 13.72
N SER A 43 12.74 14.43 13.28
CA SER A 43 11.52 15.08 13.79
C SER A 43 10.26 14.63 13.07
N TYR A 44 10.37 13.79 12.05
CA TYR A 44 9.25 13.37 11.21
C TYR A 44 9.11 11.85 11.21
N TYR A 45 7.85 11.40 11.06
CA TYR A 45 7.49 10.00 10.92
C TYR A 45 6.57 9.83 9.72
N ILE A 46 6.83 8.80 8.91
CA ILE A 46 6.00 8.41 7.77
C ILE A 46 5.40 7.05 8.08
N VAL A 47 4.09 6.92 8.03
CA VAL A 47 3.40 5.65 8.25
C VAL A 47 3.81 4.65 7.15
N GLY A 48 4.25 3.47 7.57
CA GLY A 48 4.69 2.41 6.66
C GLY A 48 6.07 2.62 6.02
N ALA A 49 6.88 3.56 6.54
CA ALA A 49 8.23 3.81 6.06
C ALA A 49 9.23 3.88 7.21
N ASP A 50 10.46 3.47 6.94
CA ASP A 50 11.56 3.53 7.90
C ASP A 50 12.09 4.95 8.07
N ASN A 51 12.87 5.16 9.15
CA ASN A 51 13.55 6.44 9.35
C ASN A 51 14.54 6.75 8.20
N GLU A 52 15.09 5.73 7.56
CA GLU A 52 15.97 5.89 6.40
C GLU A 52 15.22 6.41 5.19
N ASP A 53 13.97 6.01 4.98
CA ASP A 53 13.12 6.52 3.91
C ASP A 53 12.84 8.02 4.09
N VAL A 54 12.64 8.46 5.34
CA VAL A 54 12.48 9.89 5.66
C VAL A 54 13.76 10.67 5.33
N VAL A 55 14.93 10.09 5.64
CA VAL A 55 16.23 10.68 5.29
C VAL A 55 16.38 10.76 3.77
N GLN A 56 16.02 9.72 3.02
CA GLN A 56 16.07 9.72 1.55
C GLN A 56 15.17 10.81 0.95
N GLU A 57 13.95 10.96 1.46
CA GLU A 57 13.06 12.06 1.03
C GLU A 57 13.69 13.42 1.35
N GLY A 58 14.34 13.57 2.50
CA GLY A 58 15.10 14.78 2.85
C GLY A 58 16.27 15.04 1.89
N MET A 59 17.00 13.99 1.48
CA MET A 59 18.08 14.09 0.50
C MET A 59 17.57 14.52 -0.88
N ILE A 60 16.42 14.00 -1.32
CA ILE A 60 15.74 14.46 -2.54
C ILE A 60 15.40 15.95 -2.43
N GLY A 61 14.96 16.41 -1.25
CA GLY A 61 14.70 17.82 -0.97
C GLY A 61 15.94 18.69 -1.11
N LEU A 62 17.07 18.24 -0.57
CA LEU A 62 18.37 18.91 -0.70
C LEU A 62 18.82 19.00 -2.16
N PHE A 63 18.72 17.88 -2.90
CA PHE A 63 19.07 17.84 -4.33
C PHE A 63 18.24 18.82 -5.16
N LYS A 64 16.93 18.89 -4.87
CA LYS A 64 16.05 19.90 -5.50
C LYS A 64 16.48 21.33 -5.15
N ALA A 65 16.88 21.57 -3.89
CA ALA A 65 17.34 22.87 -3.45
C ALA A 65 18.60 23.30 -4.22
N THR A 66 19.57 22.41 -4.40
CA THR A 66 20.80 22.71 -5.17
C THR A 66 20.48 23.16 -6.59
N ARG A 67 19.53 22.50 -7.25
CA ARG A 67 19.17 22.81 -8.64
C ARG A 67 18.28 24.06 -8.80
N SER A 68 17.48 24.40 -7.79
CA SER A 68 16.50 25.47 -7.87
C SER A 68 16.85 26.74 -7.10
N TYR A 69 17.99 26.74 -6.41
CA TYR A 69 18.45 27.92 -5.69
C TYR A 69 18.83 29.06 -6.65
N ASP A 70 18.40 30.28 -6.31
CA ASP A 70 18.74 31.49 -7.03
C ASP A 70 19.56 32.40 -6.12
N CYS A 71 20.85 32.57 -6.46
CA CYS A 71 21.78 33.43 -5.72
C CYS A 71 21.41 34.91 -5.70
N ARG A 72 20.42 35.34 -6.53
CA ARG A 72 19.92 36.72 -6.57
C ARG A 72 18.97 37.06 -5.43
N ARG A 73 18.52 36.05 -4.69
CA ARG A 73 17.62 36.23 -3.54
C ARG A 73 18.44 36.45 -2.27
N ASP A 74 17.92 37.28 -1.38
CA ASP A 74 18.60 37.65 -0.11
C ASP A 74 18.65 36.51 0.94
N ALA A 75 18.23 35.30 0.61
CA ALA A 75 18.23 34.15 1.49
C ALA A 75 19.50 33.32 1.30
N SER A 76 20.17 32.94 2.39
CA SER A 76 21.32 32.03 2.33
C SER A 76 20.90 30.65 1.81
N PHE A 77 21.81 29.95 1.12
CA PHE A 77 21.55 28.59 0.63
C PHE A 77 21.12 27.66 1.75
N LYS A 78 21.74 27.75 2.94
CA LYS A 78 21.40 26.95 4.10
C LYS A 78 19.90 27.06 4.46
N THR A 79 19.40 28.30 4.58
CA THR A 79 17.99 28.55 4.92
C THR A 79 17.04 28.01 3.86
N TYR A 80 17.38 28.20 2.60
CA TYR A 80 16.60 27.70 1.47
C TYR A 80 16.59 26.16 1.43
N ALA A 81 17.74 25.53 1.61
CA ALA A 81 17.86 24.06 1.65
C ALA A 81 17.05 23.45 2.80
N GLU A 82 17.11 24.05 4.01
CA GLU A 82 16.27 23.61 5.14
C GLU A 82 14.78 23.63 4.81
N GLN A 83 14.33 24.67 4.12
CA GLN A 83 12.92 24.78 3.73
C GLN A 83 12.53 23.76 2.66
N CYS A 84 13.39 23.53 1.68
CA CYS A 84 13.18 22.52 0.65
C CYS A 84 13.13 21.09 1.23
N ILE A 85 14.05 20.78 2.15
CA ILE A 85 14.10 19.49 2.86
C ILE A 85 12.78 19.27 3.62
N ASN A 86 12.36 20.24 4.45
CA ASN A 86 11.13 20.15 5.22
C ASN A 86 9.90 19.98 4.32
N ASN A 87 9.80 20.76 3.25
CA ASN A 87 8.69 20.70 2.30
C ASN A 87 8.62 19.35 1.58
N GLN A 88 9.77 18.77 1.23
CA GLN A 88 9.81 17.45 0.60
C GLN A 88 9.35 16.36 1.55
N ILE A 89 9.85 16.35 2.79
CA ILE A 89 9.42 15.38 3.82
C ILE A 89 7.91 15.51 4.10
N LEU A 90 7.40 16.74 4.29
CA LEU A 90 5.97 16.97 4.48
C LEU A 90 5.12 16.51 3.29
N SER A 91 5.65 16.65 2.08
CA SER A 91 4.97 16.17 0.87
C SER A 91 4.92 14.64 0.82
N ALA A 92 5.99 13.96 1.26
CA ALA A 92 6.03 12.51 1.38
C ALA A 92 5.03 12.00 2.43
N ILE A 93 4.97 12.65 3.61
CA ILE A 93 3.99 12.34 4.66
C ILE A 93 2.55 12.49 4.14
N LYS A 94 2.25 13.60 3.46
CA LYS A 94 0.93 13.82 2.87
C LYS A 94 0.58 12.76 1.82
N LYS A 95 1.58 12.30 1.04
CA LYS A 95 1.39 11.24 0.05
C LYS A 95 1.09 9.90 0.71
N ALA A 96 1.82 9.54 1.78
CA ALA A 96 1.62 8.31 2.53
C ALA A 96 0.23 8.26 3.20
N ASN A 97 -0.21 9.39 3.77
CA ASN A 97 -1.49 9.50 4.50
C ASN A 97 -2.72 9.72 3.61
N ARG A 98 -2.61 9.56 2.28
CA ARG A 98 -3.79 9.69 1.41
C ARG A 98 -4.80 8.59 1.72
N LEU A 99 -6.10 8.92 1.67
CA LEU A 99 -7.21 7.99 1.92
C LEU A 99 -7.13 6.71 1.09
N LYS A 100 -6.63 6.78 -0.15
CA LYS A 100 -6.45 5.59 -0.99
C LYS A 100 -5.41 4.59 -0.45
N ASN A 101 -4.48 5.03 0.39
CA ASN A 101 -3.46 4.20 1.01
C ASN A 101 -3.89 3.68 2.39
N GLN A 102 -4.98 4.22 2.94
CA GLN A 102 -5.49 3.84 4.26
C GLN A 102 -5.74 2.34 4.40
N PRO A 103 -6.41 1.63 3.46
CA PRO A 103 -6.61 0.19 3.58
C PRO A 103 -5.29 -0.60 3.66
N LEU A 104 -4.24 -0.12 2.98
CA LEU A 104 -2.92 -0.74 3.02
C LEU A 104 -2.20 -0.45 4.34
N ASN A 105 -2.29 0.79 4.84
CA ASN A 105 -1.65 1.21 6.08
C ASN A 105 -2.30 0.58 7.32
N GLU A 106 -3.58 0.22 7.25
CA GLU A 106 -4.36 -0.42 8.31
C GLU A 106 -4.43 -1.96 8.14
N SER A 107 -3.84 -2.50 7.07
CA SER A 107 -3.84 -3.94 6.84
C SER A 107 -2.97 -4.67 7.88
N ILE A 108 -3.49 -5.78 8.36
CA ILE A 108 -2.79 -6.68 9.29
C ILE A 108 -2.22 -7.84 8.47
N SER A 109 -1.02 -8.30 8.80
CA SER A 109 -0.44 -9.48 8.14
C SER A 109 -1.23 -10.73 8.50
N ILE A 110 -1.58 -11.54 7.49
CA ILE A 110 -2.25 -12.83 7.70
C ILE A 110 -1.35 -13.80 8.48
N SER A 111 -0.04 -13.68 8.30
CA SER A 111 0.96 -14.50 9.02
C SER A 111 1.34 -13.93 10.39
N GLN A 112 0.57 -12.99 10.92
CA GLN A 112 0.82 -12.44 12.26
C GLN A 112 0.39 -13.46 13.32
N ASP A 113 1.28 -13.71 14.29
CA ASP A 113 0.99 -14.55 15.44
C ASP A 113 -0.12 -13.92 16.29
N LEU A 114 -1.10 -14.72 16.68
CA LEU A 114 -2.16 -14.30 17.59
C LEU A 114 -1.57 -14.20 19.00
N GLN A 115 -1.33 -12.98 19.49
CA GLN A 115 -0.92 -12.77 20.87
C GLN A 115 -2.09 -13.08 21.81
N GLU A 116 -1.79 -13.82 22.90
CA GLU A 116 -2.74 -14.08 23.98
C GLU A 116 -3.22 -12.74 24.58
N GLY A 117 -4.45 -12.34 24.27
CA GLY A 117 -5.08 -11.17 24.91
C GLY A 117 -6.07 -10.38 24.07
N GLU A 118 -6.03 -10.41 22.77
CA GLU A 118 -6.93 -9.60 21.94
C GLU A 118 -8.10 -10.36 21.31
N SER A 119 -8.12 -11.66 21.35
CA SER A 119 -9.20 -12.46 20.79
C SER A 119 -10.03 -13.11 21.89
N GLY A 120 -11.30 -12.69 22.05
CA GLY A 120 -12.30 -13.30 22.91
C GLY A 120 -12.69 -14.73 22.51
N TYR A 121 -11.85 -15.44 21.77
CA TYR A 121 -11.98 -16.85 21.46
C TYR A 121 -11.18 -17.68 22.47
N SER A 122 -11.86 -18.00 23.56
CA SER A 122 -11.43 -18.97 24.58
C SER A 122 -11.50 -20.38 23.99
N GLY A 123 -10.44 -20.81 23.32
CA GLY A 123 -10.40 -22.16 22.76
C GLY A 123 -9.03 -22.52 22.19
N ALA A 124 -8.25 -23.20 23.01
CA ALA A 124 -6.93 -23.77 22.73
C ALA A 124 -5.78 -22.75 22.70
N ALA A 125 -5.03 -22.74 23.81
CA ALA A 125 -3.65 -22.25 23.87
C ALA A 125 -2.82 -22.99 22.80
N GLY A 126 -2.58 -22.34 21.67
CA GLY A 126 -1.81 -22.87 20.55
C GLY A 126 -1.19 -21.71 19.79
N GLU A 127 0.09 -21.82 19.54
CA GLU A 127 0.83 -21.05 18.56
C GLU A 127 0.09 -21.15 17.22
N GLY A 128 -0.75 -20.15 16.88
CA GLY A 128 -1.51 -20.09 15.65
C GLY A 128 -1.39 -18.70 15.01
N THR A 129 -1.39 -18.70 13.71
CA THR A 129 -1.43 -17.45 12.92
C THR A 129 -2.87 -17.04 12.64
N LEU A 130 -3.06 -15.78 12.23
CA LEU A 130 -4.37 -15.29 11.80
C LEU A 130 -4.93 -16.12 10.62
N GLU A 131 -4.03 -16.69 9.78
CA GLU A 131 -4.37 -17.57 8.66
C GLU A 131 -5.10 -18.83 9.11
N ASP A 132 -4.70 -19.43 10.25
CA ASP A 132 -5.32 -20.66 10.79
C ASP A 132 -6.76 -20.44 11.30
N VAL A 133 -7.10 -19.20 11.65
CA VAL A 133 -8.43 -18.83 12.19
C VAL A 133 -9.39 -18.35 11.10
N LEU A 134 -8.87 -17.84 9.99
CA LEU A 134 -9.69 -17.34 8.89
C LEU A 134 -10.35 -18.48 8.14
N LYS A 135 -11.69 -18.56 8.26
CA LYS A 135 -12.52 -19.49 7.47
C LYS A 135 -12.60 -19.01 6.03
N ASP A 136 -12.32 -19.90 5.09
CA ASP A 136 -12.69 -19.69 3.70
C ASP A 136 -14.21 -19.80 3.52
N THR A 137 -14.88 -18.66 3.42
CA THR A 137 -16.35 -18.61 3.22
C THR A 137 -16.78 -18.96 1.78
N GLN A 138 -15.82 -19.10 0.85
CA GLN A 138 -16.08 -19.49 -0.54
C GLN A 138 -15.70 -20.96 -0.82
N ALA A 139 -15.09 -21.66 0.12
CA ALA A 139 -14.87 -23.09 0.00
C ALA A 139 -16.24 -23.80 0.07
N ASN A 140 -16.77 -24.12 -1.09
CA ASN A 140 -17.92 -25.00 -1.18
C ASN A 140 -17.54 -26.35 -0.58
N GLU A 141 -18.28 -26.82 0.41
CA GLU A 141 -18.08 -28.15 0.97
C GLU A 141 -18.10 -29.18 -0.18
N PRO A 142 -17.20 -30.19 -0.17
CA PRO A 142 -17.13 -31.19 -1.25
C PRO A 142 -18.48 -31.83 -1.54
N GLU A 143 -19.32 -31.98 -0.53
CA GLU A 143 -20.70 -32.51 -0.63
C GLU A 143 -21.61 -31.59 -1.45
N GLU A 144 -21.56 -30.27 -1.25
CA GLU A 144 -22.35 -29.30 -2.05
C GLU A 144 -21.92 -29.31 -3.52
N VAL A 145 -20.62 -29.39 -3.80
CA VAL A 145 -20.10 -29.47 -5.17
C VAL A 145 -20.56 -30.76 -5.86
N MET A 146 -20.60 -31.90 -5.14
CA MET A 146 -21.10 -33.17 -5.65
C MET A 146 -22.58 -33.09 -5.96
N LEU A 147 -23.38 -32.55 -5.01
CA LEU A 147 -24.82 -32.39 -5.13
C LEU A 147 -25.20 -31.50 -6.34
N VAL A 148 -24.51 -30.39 -6.52
CA VAL A 148 -24.70 -29.51 -7.69
C VAL A 148 -24.35 -30.24 -9.00
N LYS A 149 -23.25 -31.02 -9.02
CA LYS A 149 -22.89 -31.81 -10.23
C LYS A 149 -23.91 -32.87 -10.55
N GLU A 150 -24.45 -33.57 -9.55
CA GLU A 150 -25.52 -34.56 -9.75
C GLU A 150 -26.79 -33.91 -10.28
N VAL A 151 -27.26 -32.80 -9.67
CA VAL A 151 -28.45 -32.07 -10.14
C VAL A 151 -28.27 -31.56 -11.57
N VAL A 152 -27.12 -31.00 -11.90
CA VAL A 152 -26.82 -30.53 -13.27
C VAL A 152 -26.75 -31.72 -14.23
N GLY A 153 -26.21 -32.87 -13.80
CA GLY A 153 -26.18 -34.10 -14.57
C GLY A 153 -27.60 -34.62 -14.90
N PHE A 154 -28.50 -34.66 -13.91
CA PHE A 154 -29.92 -35.01 -14.08
C PHE A 154 -30.64 -34.04 -15.02
N LEU A 155 -30.46 -32.74 -14.86
CA LEU A 155 -31.08 -31.72 -15.73
C LEU A 155 -30.60 -31.88 -17.20
N ARG A 156 -29.32 -32.15 -17.43
CA ARG A 156 -28.79 -32.40 -18.79
C ARG A 156 -29.33 -33.69 -19.39
N ALA A 157 -29.48 -34.78 -18.60
CA ALA A 157 -30.02 -36.02 -19.09
C ALA A 157 -31.50 -35.90 -19.40
N TYR A 158 -32.26 -35.08 -18.64
CA TYR A 158 -33.64 -34.75 -18.95
C TYR A 158 -33.81 -33.92 -20.23
N ASP A 159 -32.99 -32.87 -20.38
CA ASP A 159 -33.01 -31.99 -21.57
C ASP A 159 -32.59 -32.70 -22.87
N SER A 160 -31.68 -33.70 -22.75
CA SER A 160 -31.25 -34.55 -23.85
C SER A 160 -32.21 -35.71 -24.21
N GLY A 161 -33.34 -35.83 -23.48
CA GLY A 161 -34.37 -36.85 -23.74
C GLY A 161 -33.94 -38.28 -23.38
N ILE A 162 -32.82 -38.46 -22.64
CA ILE A 162 -32.33 -39.76 -22.18
C ILE A 162 -33.13 -40.29 -20.99
N LEU A 163 -33.72 -39.41 -20.20
CA LEU A 163 -34.56 -39.74 -19.06
C LEU A 163 -36.00 -39.25 -19.30
N SER A 164 -36.96 -40.13 -19.21
CA SER A 164 -38.39 -39.78 -19.25
C SER A 164 -38.89 -39.35 -17.85
N PRO A 165 -39.97 -38.52 -17.74
CA PRO A 165 -40.51 -38.06 -16.48
C PRO A 165 -40.97 -39.18 -15.51
N LEU A 166 -41.14 -40.41 -16.04
CA LEU A 166 -41.57 -41.57 -15.27
C LEU A 166 -40.47 -42.28 -14.48
N ASP A 167 -39.20 -42.05 -14.84
CA ASP A 167 -38.05 -42.69 -14.16
C ASP A 167 -37.56 -41.94 -12.90
N THR A 168 -38.09 -40.74 -12.66
CA THR A 168 -37.65 -39.91 -11.52
C THR A 168 -38.42 -40.12 -10.21
N GLY A 169 -39.46 -41.00 -10.19
CA GLY A 169 -40.20 -41.32 -8.98
C GLY A 169 -40.97 -40.15 -8.32
N LEU A 170 -41.03 -38.99 -9.00
CA LEU A 170 -41.86 -37.86 -8.55
C LEU A 170 -43.28 -38.10 -9.03
N SER A 171 -44.13 -38.68 -8.15
CA SER A 171 -45.57 -38.74 -8.33
C SER A 171 -46.16 -37.33 -8.43
N ASP A 172 -46.96 -37.11 -9.45
CA ASP A 172 -47.79 -35.90 -9.61
C ASP A 172 -48.48 -35.50 -8.32
N GLY A 173 -48.05 -34.42 -7.75
CA GLY A 173 -48.66 -33.77 -6.62
C GLY A 173 -48.36 -32.27 -6.66
N GLY A 174 -49.09 -31.52 -7.52
CA GLY A 174 -48.92 -30.07 -7.46
C GLY A 174 -49.11 -29.29 -8.76
N SER A 175 -50.22 -29.53 -9.41
CA SER A 175 -50.79 -28.55 -10.35
C SER A 175 -51.47 -27.46 -9.55
N ASP A 176 -50.79 -26.48 -8.97
CA ASP A 176 -51.46 -25.24 -8.50
C ASP A 176 -50.47 -24.19 -7.97
N LEU A 177 -49.36 -23.87 -8.69
CA LEU A 177 -48.49 -22.75 -8.30
C LEU A 177 -48.01 -21.91 -9.49
N CYS A 178 -48.79 -21.78 -10.52
CA CYS A 178 -48.40 -20.98 -11.69
C CYS A 178 -49.41 -19.87 -12.01
N SER A 179 -49.93 -19.16 -10.98
CA SER A 179 -50.89 -18.06 -11.20
C SER A 179 -50.74 -16.85 -10.28
N ALA A 180 -49.66 -16.65 -9.58
CA ALA A 180 -49.51 -15.43 -8.79
C ALA A 180 -48.06 -14.95 -8.80
N GLU A 181 -47.61 -14.21 -9.82
CA GLU A 181 -46.59 -13.16 -9.69
C GLU A 181 -46.28 -12.55 -11.08
N ARG A 182 -47.30 -11.91 -11.63
CA ARG A 182 -47.15 -10.91 -12.67
C ARG A 182 -47.83 -9.62 -12.23
N HIS A 183 -47.28 -8.91 -11.26
CA HIS A 183 -47.53 -7.49 -11.06
C HIS A 183 -46.57 -7.01 -9.96
N SER A 184 -45.52 -6.38 -10.33
CA SER A 184 -44.95 -5.19 -9.70
C SER A 184 -43.46 -5.03 -10.05
N PHE A 185 -43.22 -4.38 -11.15
CA PHE A 185 -42.07 -3.50 -11.25
C PHE A 185 -42.44 -2.38 -12.25
N ARG A 186 -42.76 -1.28 -11.67
CA ARG A 186 -42.67 0.05 -12.27
C ARG A 186 -41.88 0.92 -11.35
#